data_ade19d57f20f57810f8244013069d03b
#
_entry.id   ade19d57f20f57810f8244013069d03b
#
_cell.length_a   1.000
_cell.length_b   1.000
_cell.length_c   1.000
_cell.angle_alpha   90.00
_cell.angle_beta   90.00
_cell.angle_gamma   90.00
#
_symmetry.space_group_name_H-M   'P 1'
#
loop_
_entity.id
_entity.type
_entity.pdbx_description
1 polymer ?
#
loop_
_entity_poly.entity_id
_entity_poly.type
_entity_poly.pdbx_seq_one_letter_code
_entity_poly.pdbx_strand_id
1 'polypeptide(L)'
;MVGRLTQRMMKVIQADAVSERGLRNVIDGETELLTGFEFNINGKLSNSLFAPFTATIDRVSGEISVDLASFVPIQMVAAPTGTTHFKVISGGAEIDFEAGTYVVASSET
;
A
#
# COMPACT_ATOMS: atom_id res chain seq x y z
N MET A 1 11.05 -4.76 -8.46
CA MET A 1 9.78 -4.79 -7.69
C MET A 1 9.37 -6.19 -7.27
N VAL A 2 9.22 -7.10 -8.24
CA VAL A 2 8.71 -8.47 -7.96
C VAL A 2 9.54 -9.20 -6.90
N GLY A 3 10.87 -9.17 -7.00
CA GLY A 3 11.74 -9.84 -6.02
C GLY A 3 11.62 -9.26 -4.61
N ARG A 4 11.50 -7.93 -4.49
CA ARG A 4 11.33 -7.27 -3.19
C ARG A 4 9.95 -7.55 -2.59
N LEU A 5 8.92 -7.57 -3.42
CA LEU A 5 7.56 -7.89 -2.98
C LEU A 5 7.48 -9.34 -2.50
N THR A 6 8.06 -10.27 -3.26
CA THR A 6 8.13 -11.69 -2.87
C THR A 6 8.82 -11.86 -1.52
N GLN A 7 9.93 -11.18 -1.31
CA GLN A 7 10.66 -11.21 -0.04
C GLN A 7 9.79 -10.70 1.12
N ARG A 8 9.05 -9.62 0.91
CA ARG A 8 8.14 -9.06 1.92
C ARG A 8 6.98 -10.01 2.21
N MET A 9 6.40 -10.61 1.16
CA MET A 9 5.33 -11.62 1.30
C MET A 9 5.80 -12.86 2.06
N MET A 10 7.04 -13.28 1.86
CA MET A 10 7.62 -14.38 2.64
C MET A 10 7.66 -14.08 4.13
N LYS A 11 7.93 -12.83 4.51
CA LYS A 11 7.86 -12.41 5.92
C LYS A 11 6.45 -12.48 6.47
N VAL A 12 5.44 -12.12 5.66
CA VAL A 12 4.02 -12.27 6.02
C VAL A 12 3.70 -13.73 6.32
N ILE A 13 4.10 -14.64 5.45
CA ILE A 13 3.87 -16.08 5.60
C ILE A 13 4.60 -16.63 6.82
N GLN A 14 5.85 -16.22 7.03
CA GLN A 14 6.66 -16.67 8.17
C GLN A 14 6.10 -16.20 9.51
N ALA A 15 5.33 -15.13 9.52
CA ALA A 15 4.67 -14.62 10.71
C ALA A 15 3.39 -15.38 11.08
N ASP A 16 2.97 -16.36 10.27
CA ASP A 16 1.85 -17.23 10.58
C ASP A 16 2.18 -18.06 11.83
N ALA A 17 1.50 -17.75 12.93
CA ALA A 17 1.68 -18.43 14.22
C ALA A 17 0.65 -19.53 14.46
N VAL A 18 -0.30 -19.70 13.54
CA VAL A 18 -1.40 -20.67 13.65
C VAL A 18 -1.03 -22.00 13.03
N SER A 19 -0.37 -21.96 11.86
CA SER A 19 -0.01 -23.15 11.08
C SER A 19 1.37 -23.66 11.42
N GLU A 20 1.59 -24.96 11.31
CA GLU A 20 2.89 -25.58 11.49
C GLU A 20 3.83 -25.21 10.34
N ARG A 21 5.14 -25.40 10.60
CA ARG A 21 6.17 -25.17 9.58
C ARG A 21 5.90 -26.04 8.35
N GLY A 22 5.91 -25.42 7.17
CA GLY A 22 5.60 -26.07 5.90
C GLY A 22 4.14 -25.93 5.50
N LEU A 23 3.25 -25.54 6.41
CA LEU A 23 1.82 -25.29 6.15
C LEU A 23 1.46 -23.81 6.28
N ARG A 24 2.45 -22.94 6.54
CA ARG A 24 2.25 -21.50 6.71
C ARG A 24 1.79 -20.86 5.41
N ASN A 25 0.91 -19.89 5.53
CA ASN A 25 0.25 -19.25 4.38
C ASN A 25 -0.03 -17.78 4.64
N VAL A 26 -0.48 -17.06 3.61
CA VAL A 26 -0.79 -15.63 3.68
C VAL A 26 -2.06 -15.37 4.50
N ILE A 27 -3.03 -16.27 4.45
CA ILE A 27 -4.34 -16.11 5.13
C ILE A 27 -4.15 -15.99 6.64
N ASP A 28 -3.30 -16.84 7.21
CA ASP A 28 -2.98 -16.86 8.64
C ASP A 28 -1.77 -16.00 9.00
N GLY A 29 -1.16 -15.34 8.00
CA GLY A 29 0.01 -14.50 8.18
C GLY A 29 -0.32 -13.10 8.65
N GLU A 30 0.71 -12.29 8.87
CA GLU A 30 0.62 -10.91 9.33
C GLU A 30 0.76 -9.96 8.16
N THR A 31 -0.37 -9.63 7.51
CA THR A 31 -0.39 -8.75 6.34
C THR A 31 -0.01 -7.31 6.66
N GLU A 32 -0.10 -6.89 7.92
CA GLU A 32 0.40 -5.56 8.34
C GLU A 32 1.89 -5.36 8.05
N LEU A 33 2.65 -6.43 7.89
CA LEU A 33 4.06 -6.35 7.50
C LEU A 33 4.28 -5.78 6.10
N LEU A 34 3.22 -5.68 5.28
CA LEU A 34 3.27 -5.01 3.99
C LEU A 34 3.18 -3.48 4.10
N THR A 35 2.81 -2.95 5.25
CA THR A 35 2.68 -1.50 5.46
C THR A 35 4.01 -0.79 5.18
N GLY A 36 3.95 0.28 4.40
CA GLY A 36 5.14 1.05 4.05
C GLY A 36 5.97 0.48 2.92
N PHE A 37 5.51 -0.58 2.25
CA PHE A 37 6.24 -1.14 1.13
C PHE A 37 6.26 -0.18 -0.06
N GLU A 38 7.45 0.10 -0.59
CA GLU A 38 7.65 0.99 -1.73
C GLU A 38 7.76 0.17 -3.02
N PHE A 39 6.73 0.25 -3.87
CA PHE A 39 6.66 -0.51 -5.11
C PHE A 39 7.69 -0.06 -6.15
N ASN A 40 8.01 1.22 -6.18
CA ASN A 40 9.04 1.76 -7.08
C ASN A 40 10.24 2.26 -6.26
N ILE A 41 11.33 1.50 -6.29
CA ILE A 41 12.54 1.87 -5.52
C ILE A 41 13.22 3.13 -6.05
N ASN A 42 13.01 3.48 -7.31
CA ASN A 42 13.56 4.67 -7.94
C ASN A 42 12.68 5.92 -7.74
N GLY A 43 11.47 5.75 -7.26
CA GLY A 43 10.53 6.84 -7.00
C GLY A 43 9.69 6.52 -5.78
N LYS A 44 10.32 6.42 -4.61
CA LYS A 44 9.63 6.12 -3.36
C LYS A 44 8.66 7.23 -3.00
N LEU A 45 7.47 6.86 -2.55
CA LEU A 45 6.46 7.81 -2.10
C LEU A 45 6.98 8.66 -0.94
N SER A 46 7.69 8.07 0.00
CA SER A 46 8.26 8.77 1.14
C SER A 46 9.29 9.84 0.76
N ASN A 47 9.90 9.72 -0.42
CA ASN A 47 10.86 10.69 -0.94
C ASN A 47 10.22 11.73 -1.86
N SER A 48 8.95 11.56 -2.22
CA SER A 48 8.25 12.43 -3.16
C SER A 48 7.16 13.25 -2.49
N LEU A 49 6.45 12.68 -1.54
CA LEU A 49 5.36 13.34 -0.82
C LEU A 49 5.70 13.36 0.67
N PHE A 50 5.92 14.56 1.20
CA PHE A 50 6.28 14.76 2.61
C PHE A 50 5.09 15.18 3.46
N ALA A 51 3.95 15.53 2.84
CA ALA A 51 2.74 15.90 3.57
C ALA A 51 2.20 14.70 4.34
N PRO A 52 1.83 14.88 5.62
CA PRO A 52 1.20 13.81 6.37
C PRO A 52 -0.16 13.48 5.77
N PHE A 53 -0.48 12.19 5.73
CA PHE A 53 -1.77 11.72 5.25
C PHE A 53 -2.29 10.62 6.17
N THR A 54 -3.61 10.43 6.16
CA THR A 54 -4.27 9.36 6.90
C THR A 54 -5.00 8.45 5.93
N ALA A 55 -4.69 7.17 5.98
CA ALA A 55 -5.38 6.15 5.19
C ALA A 55 -6.26 5.31 6.11
N THR A 56 -7.53 5.16 5.75
CA THR A 56 -8.49 4.39 6.53
C THR A 56 -9.28 3.42 5.66
N ILE A 57 -9.68 2.30 6.26
CA ILE A 57 -10.52 1.30 5.61
C ILE A 57 -11.73 1.05 6.50
N ASP A 58 -12.94 1.18 5.93
CA ASP A 58 -14.18 0.76 6.56
C ASP A 58 -14.65 -0.52 5.88
N ARG A 59 -14.46 -1.65 6.55
CA ARG A 59 -14.81 -2.95 6.00
C ARG A 59 -16.32 -3.19 5.95
N VAL A 60 -17.08 -2.49 6.77
CA VAL A 60 -18.54 -2.63 6.79
C VAL A 60 -19.16 -1.96 5.57
N SER A 61 -18.75 -0.73 5.27
CA SER A 61 -19.24 0.00 4.09
C SER A 61 -18.47 -0.36 2.81
N GLY A 62 -17.29 -1.00 2.93
CA GLY A 62 -16.41 -1.29 1.79
C GLY A 62 -15.69 -0.05 1.27
N GLU A 63 -15.49 0.96 2.11
CA GLU A 63 -14.90 2.24 1.73
C GLU A 63 -13.46 2.35 2.18
N ILE A 64 -12.62 2.87 1.29
CA ILE A 64 -11.21 3.19 1.57
C ILE A 64 -11.05 4.70 1.37
N SER A 65 -10.49 5.37 2.36
CA SER A 65 -10.27 6.83 2.34
C SER A 65 -8.81 7.16 2.56
N VAL A 66 -8.32 8.14 1.80
CA VAL A 66 -7.01 8.76 2.02
C VAL A 66 -7.22 10.26 2.19
N ASP A 67 -6.89 10.77 3.36
CA ASP A 67 -7.08 12.17 3.70
C ASP A 67 -5.73 12.88 3.84
N LEU A 68 -5.59 14.00 3.14
CA LEU A 68 -4.42 14.88 3.25
C LEU A 68 -4.87 16.19 3.89
N ALA A 69 -4.17 16.62 4.94
CA ALA A 69 -4.35 17.95 5.49
C ALA A 69 -3.84 19.01 4.51
N SER A 70 -4.31 20.25 4.66
CA SER A 70 -3.80 21.36 3.84
C SER A 70 -2.30 21.51 4.00
N PHE A 71 -1.57 21.67 2.91
CA PHE A 71 -0.12 21.82 2.91
C PHE A 71 0.33 22.74 1.77
N VAL A 72 1.56 23.22 1.85
CA VAL A 72 2.20 24.02 0.79
C VAL A 72 2.92 23.07 -0.16
N PRO A 73 2.45 22.86 -1.40
CA PRO A 73 3.00 21.86 -2.29
C PRO A 73 4.50 22.00 -2.57
N ILE A 74 4.98 23.22 -2.72
CA ILE A 74 6.39 23.48 -3.00
C ILE A 74 7.31 22.98 -1.89
N GLN A 75 6.82 22.87 -0.66
CA GLN A 75 7.58 22.40 0.49
C GLN A 75 7.43 20.90 0.76
N MET A 76 6.29 20.33 0.36
CA MET A 76 5.89 18.99 0.76
C MET A 76 5.90 17.98 -0.39
N VAL A 77 6.14 18.42 -1.62
CA VAL A 77 6.22 17.54 -2.78
C VAL A 77 7.54 17.76 -3.49
N ALA A 78 8.34 16.71 -3.62
CA ALA A 78 9.56 16.72 -4.41
C ALA A 78 9.20 16.42 -5.87
N ALA A 79 9.40 17.38 -6.75
CA ALA A 79 9.05 17.27 -8.15
C ALA A 79 10.12 17.89 -9.04
N PRO A 80 10.21 17.50 -10.33
CA PRO A 80 11.14 18.14 -11.27
C PRO A 80 10.89 19.64 -11.39
N THR A 81 11.95 20.39 -11.66
CA THR A 81 11.88 21.83 -11.88
C THR A 81 10.90 22.15 -13.00
N GLY A 82 10.01 23.13 -12.78
CA GLY A 82 9.00 23.52 -13.73
C GLY A 82 7.66 22.80 -13.58
N THR A 83 7.53 21.89 -12.61
CA THR A 83 6.26 21.24 -12.28
C THR A 83 5.26 22.26 -11.76
N THR A 84 4.09 22.31 -12.36
CA THR A 84 3.01 23.24 -11.98
C THR A 84 1.83 22.54 -11.32
N HIS A 85 1.65 21.25 -11.60
CA HIS A 85 0.53 20.46 -11.09
C HIS A 85 1.00 19.08 -10.66
N PHE A 86 0.29 18.50 -9.69
CA PHE A 86 0.47 17.11 -9.28
C PHE A 86 -0.88 16.50 -8.93
N LYS A 87 -0.91 15.19 -8.86
CA LYS A 87 -2.13 14.44 -8.53
C LYS A 87 -1.75 13.27 -7.65
N VAL A 88 -2.55 13.05 -6.61
CA VAL A 88 -2.42 11.86 -5.76
C VAL A 88 -3.52 10.87 -6.14
N ILE A 89 -3.12 9.67 -6.47
CA ILE A 89 -4.03 8.59 -6.82
C ILE A 89 -3.93 7.53 -5.73
N SER A 90 -5.08 7.12 -5.22
CA SER A 90 -5.15 6.02 -4.26
C SER A 90 -5.97 4.87 -4.84
N GLY A 91 -5.69 3.70 -4.37
CA GLY A 91 -6.41 2.51 -4.78
C GLY A 91 -6.47 1.47 -3.69
N GLY A 92 -7.35 0.52 -3.85
CA GLY A 92 -7.50 -0.58 -2.94
C GLY A 92 -7.81 -1.86 -3.66
N ALA A 93 -7.50 -2.97 -3.03
CA ALA A 93 -7.80 -4.29 -3.55
C ALA A 93 -8.37 -5.15 -2.43
N GLU A 94 -9.40 -5.90 -2.77
CA GLU A 94 -9.90 -6.99 -1.95
C GLU A 94 -9.43 -8.29 -2.58
N ILE A 95 -8.63 -9.06 -1.86
CA ILE A 95 -8.00 -10.28 -2.37
C ILE A 95 -8.48 -11.46 -1.54
N ASP A 96 -9.03 -12.46 -2.22
CA ASP A 96 -9.36 -13.75 -1.63
C ASP A 96 -8.24 -14.73 -1.99
N PHE A 97 -7.32 -14.94 -1.05
CA PHE A 97 -6.18 -15.82 -1.25
C PHE A 97 -6.57 -17.30 -1.33
N GLU A 98 -7.70 -17.67 -0.75
CA GLU A 98 -8.19 -19.05 -0.77
C GLU A 98 -8.79 -19.38 -2.13
N ALA A 99 -9.66 -18.48 -2.66
CA ALA A 99 -10.28 -18.66 -3.97
C ALA A 99 -9.40 -18.22 -5.14
N GLY A 100 -8.36 -17.44 -4.88
CA GLY A 100 -7.47 -16.88 -5.91
C GLY A 100 -8.13 -15.77 -6.72
N THR A 101 -9.11 -15.07 -6.15
CA THR A 101 -9.83 -13.98 -6.81
C THR A 101 -9.50 -12.63 -6.18
N TYR A 102 -9.74 -11.56 -6.93
CA TYR A 102 -9.52 -10.20 -6.43
C TYR A 102 -10.45 -9.19 -7.10
N VAL A 103 -10.68 -8.08 -6.41
CA VAL A 103 -11.39 -6.90 -6.91
C VAL A 103 -10.55 -5.68 -6.59
N VAL A 104 -10.40 -4.77 -7.55
CA VAL A 104 -9.61 -3.54 -7.38
C VAL A 104 -10.47 -2.31 -7.64
N ALA A 105 -10.16 -1.22 -6.96
CA ALA A 105 -10.76 0.08 -7.16
C ALA A 105 -9.69 1.17 -7.06
N SER A 106 -9.88 2.26 -7.80
CA SER A 106 -8.96 3.39 -7.82
C SER A 106 -9.75 4.68 -7.67
N SER A 107 -9.11 5.69 -7.06
CA SER A 107 -9.67 7.04 -6.95
C SER A 107 -9.70 7.77 -8.30
N GLU A 108 -8.94 7.30 -9.27
CA GLU A 108 -8.92 7.87 -10.62
C GLU A 108 -10.09 7.32 -11.43
N THR A 109 -10.85 8.23 -11.99
CA THR A 109 -11.97 7.93 -12.89
C THR A 109 -11.78 8.56 -14.26
#